data_1c027c5c58225743a945d26f5c5474d7
#
_entry.id   1c027c5c58225743a945d26f5c5474d7
#
_cell.length_a   1.000
_cell.length_b   1.000
_cell.length_c   1.000
_cell.angle_alpha   90.00
_cell.angle_beta   90.00
_cell.angle_gamma   90.00
#
_symmetry.space_group_name_H-M   'P 1'
#
loop_
_entity.id
_entity.type
_entity.pdbx_description
1 polymer ?
#
loop_
_entity_poly.entity_id
_entity_poly.type
_entity_poly.pdbx_seq_one_letter_code
_entity_poly.pdbx_strand_id
1 'polypeptide(L)'
;MRIAYGSVVAVVCAATLLTAGRAAAGPTGLAVIPTTDLVRFRQVNAILQNGNTQIDGRHAFFHDLEPTPQIEAGLPHDVEAGVDVTPSNPPNDYRPFFNVKWTMLAESYRVPAVAVGATQLGPGFTPAGFAVASKTLNYDAIAYQKFRAHHRNLRLRGIRAHAGFLEAGDRAHAILGLDVQISDHFVLWSDWISGARNSLSLAGVVVIDAQNSLFVALLRENDAHGGNVSGILFNVTHTFDF
;
A
#
# COMPACT_ATOMS: atom_id res chain seq x y z
N MET A 1 -27.43 -9.17 -19.52
CA MET A 1 -26.08 -9.17 -20.14
C MET A 1 -25.07 -9.28 -19.01
N ARG A 2 -24.65 -10.52 -18.65
CA ARG A 2 -23.64 -10.77 -17.62
C ARG A 2 -22.29 -10.82 -18.33
N ILE A 3 -21.59 -9.72 -18.36
CA ILE A 3 -20.19 -9.69 -18.81
C ILE A 3 -19.39 -10.44 -17.74
N ALA A 4 -18.70 -11.47 -18.17
CA ALA A 4 -17.91 -12.33 -17.29
C ALA A 4 -16.73 -11.54 -16.73
N TYR A 5 -16.88 -11.02 -15.50
CA TYR A 5 -15.82 -10.32 -14.75
C TYR A 5 -14.52 -11.15 -14.63
N GLY A 6 -14.64 -12.47 -14.65
CA GLY A 6 -13.49 -13.37 -14.68
C GLY A 6 -12.56 -13.17 -15.86
N SER A 7 -13.07 -12.77 -17.03
CA SER A 7 -12.25 -12.55 -18.23
C SER A 7 -11.43 -11.26 -18.14
N VAL A 8 -11.94 -10.22 -17.49
CA VAL A 8 -11.21 -8.95 -17.31
C VAL A 8 -10.08 -9.13 -16.31
N VAL A 9 -10.32 -9.84 -15.21
CA VAL A 9 -9.28 -10.15 -14.21
C VAL A 9 -8.19 -11.03 -14.84
N ALA A 10 -8.56 -12.03 -15.64
CA ALA A 10 -7.59 -12.89 -16.33
C ALA A 10 -6.75 -12.12 -17.36
N VAL A 11 -7.33 -11.18 -18.09
CA VAL A 11 -6.61 -10.34 -19.07
C VAL A 11 -5.67 -9.38 -18.35
N VAL A 12 -6.09 -8.76 -17.25
CA VAL A 12 -5.23 -7.88 -16.43
C VAL A 12 -4.08 -8.70 -15.83
N CYS A 13 -4.35 -9.86 -15.23
CA CYS A 13 -3.30 -10.74 -14.71
C CYS A 13 -2.34 -11.25 -15.81
N ALA A 14 -2.83 -11.54 -17.01
CA ALA A 14 -1.99 -11.99 -18.13
C ALA A 14 -1.14 -10.86 -18.72
N ALA A 15 -1.64 -9.62 -18.72
CA ALA A 15 -0.88 -8.45 -19.19
C ALA A 15 0.25 -8.06 -18.21
N THR A 16 0.09 -8.35 -16.90
CA THR A 16 1.09 -8.04 -15.87
C THR A 16 2.27 -9.01 -15.80
N LEU A 17 2.17 -10.17 -16.44
CA LEU A 17 3.23 -11.20 -16.42
C LEU A 17 4.39 -10.95 -17.41
N LEU A 18 4.40 -9.83 -18.14
CA LEU A 18 5.29 -9.69 -19.30
C LEU A 18 6.38 -8.63 -19.19
N THR A 19 6.56 -7.93 -18.03
CA THR A 19 7.56 -6.83 -17.98
C THR A 19 8.16 -6.61 -16.60
N ALA A 20 9.44 -6.31 -16.54
CA ALA A 20 10.28 -6.34 -15.32
C ALA A 20 10.89 -4.97 -14.88
N GLY A 21 10.71 -4.55 -13.62
CA GLY A 21 11.31 -3.37 -12.98
C GLY A 21 11.25 -3.44 -11.43
N ARG A 22 12.14 -2.81 -10.68
CA ARG A 22 12.26 -2.95 -9.23
C ARG A 22 11.17 -2.18 -8.49
N ALA A 23 10.25 -2.88 -7.83
CA ALA A 23 9.37 -2.32 -6.83
C ALA A 23 9.77 -2.86 -5.44
N ALA A 24 9.89 -2.00 -4.44
CA ALA A 24 10.01 -2.44 -3.06
C ALA A 24 8.59 -2.57 -2.49
N ALA A 25 8.26 -3.76 -2.03
CA ALA A 25 7.02 -4.04 -1.34
C ALA A 25 7.20 -3.88 0.18
N GLY A 26 6.13 -3.72 0.91
CA GLY A 26 6.15 -3.51 2.35
C GLY A 26 4.86 -3.98 3.01
N PRO A 27 4.78 -3.95 4.35
CA PRO A 27 3.56 -4.32 5.08
C PRO A 27 2.38 -3.43 4.68
N THR A 28 1.16 -3.89 4.99
CA THR A 28 -0.09 -3.17 4.65
C THR A 28 0.02 -1.68 4.92
N GLY A 29 -0.19 -0.87 3.89
CA GLY A 29 0.03 0.57 3.97
C GLY A 29 -0.67 1.35 2.87
N LEU A 30 -0.24 2.59 2.68
CA LEU A 30 -0.54 3.38 1.49
C LEU A 30 0.38 2.95 0.33
N ALA A 31 0.72 3.86 -0.58
CA ALA A 31 1.52 3.50 -1.75
C ALA A 31 2.95 3.10 -1.39
N VAL A 32 3.60 3.86 -0.50
CA VAL A 32 5.02 3.67 -0.14
C VAL A 32 5.29 3.71 1.36
N ILE A 33 4.33 4.05 2.21
CA ILE A 33 4.47 4.06 3.67
C ILE A 33 3.60 3.02 4.34
N PRO A 34 4.06 2.38 5.45
CA PRO A 34 3.21 1.55 6.29
C PRO A 34 2.14 2.40 7.00
N THR A 35 1.00 1.80 7.30
CA THR A 35 -0.06 2.38 8.14
C THR A 35 -0.30 1.52 9.36
N THR A 36 -1.24 1.93 10.22
CA THR A 36 -1.68 1.12 11.36
C THR A 36 -2.71 0.05 10.99
N ASP A 37 -3.16 0.02 9.74
CA ASP A 37 -4.10 -0.99 9.27
C ASP A 37 -3.41 -2.35 9.17
N LEU A 38 -4.16 -3.39 9.50
CA LEU A 38 -3.70 -4.78 9.47
C LEU A 38 -4.61 -5.60 8.59
N VAL A 39 -4.06 -6.62 7.97
CA VAL A 39 -4.85 -7.77 7.54
C VAL A 39 -5.55 -8.35 8.77
N ARG A 40 -6.86 -8.57 8.70
CA ARG A 40 -7.62 -9.08 9.85
C ARG A 40 -7.18 -10.50 10.21
N PHE A 41 -7.31 -10.84 11.49
CA PHE A 41 -7.08 -12.21 11.92
C PHE A 41 -7.93 -13.21 11.11
N ARG A 42 -7.32 -14.30 10.66
CA ARG A 42 -7.89 -15.29 9.72
C ARG A 42 -8.11 -14.76 8.28
N GLN A 43 -7.49 -13.70 7.91
CA GLN A 43 -7.42 -13.26 6.52
C GLN A 43 -6.00 -13.36 5.99
N VAL A 44 -5.90 -13.63 4.71
CA VAL A 44 -4.65 -13.59 3.94
C VAL A 44 -4.89 -12.75 2.69
N ASN A 45 -4.04 -11.76 2.47
CA ASN A 45 -3.98 -11.03 1.23
C ASN A 45 -2.94 -11.66 0.32
N ALA A 46 -3.33 -11.98 -0.90
CA ALA A 46 -2.40 -12.22 -2.00
C ALA A 46 -2.37 -10.97 -2.89
N ILE A 47 -1.21 -10.37 -3.03
CA ILE A 47 -1.01 -9.12 -3.76
C ILE A 47 -0.02 -9.39 -4.89
N LEU A 48 -0.38 -8.97 -6.09
CA LEU A 48 0.56 -8.85 -7.18
C LEU A 48 0.82 -7.36 -7.39
N GLN A 49 1.96 -6.91 -6.89
CA GLN A 49 2.42 -5.56 -7.12
C GLN A 49 3.30 -5.52 -8.36
N ASN A 50 3.14 -4.46 -9.11
CA ASN A 50 3.97 -4.19 -10.27
C ASN A 50 4.28 -2.70 -10.30
N GLY A 51 5.54 -2.32 -10.53
CA GLY A 51 5.88 -0.91 -10.55
C GLY A 51 7.25 -0.63 -11.09
N ASN A 52 7.38 0.52 -11.71
CA ASN A 52 8.67 1.10 -12.07
C ASN A 52 8.86 2.39 -11.27
N THR A 53 9.85 2.41 -10.39
CA THR A 53 10.21 3.57 -9.57
C THR A 53 11.20 4.50 -10.26
N GLN A 54 11.62 4.20 -11.48
CA GLN A 54 12.53 5.06 -12.26
C GLN A 54 11.97 5.24 -13.67
N ILE A 55 11.28 6.34 -13.90
CA ILE A 55 11.02 6.84 -15.23
C ILE A 55 12.07 7.91 -15.52
N ASP A 56 13.21 7.51 -16.05
CA ASP A 56 14.00 8.45 -16.79
C ASP A 56 13.31 8.65 -18.15
N GLY A 57 13.13 9.89 -18.60
CA GLY A 57 12.24 10.26 -19.70
C GLY A 57 12.56 9.65 -21.08
N ARG A 58 13.19 8.49 -21.15
CA ARG A 58 13.63 7.79 -22.37
C ARG A 58 13.09 6.35 -22.47
N HIS A 59 12.52 5.77 -21.41
CA HIS A 59 12.02 4.40 -21.43
C HIS A 59 10.49 4.37 -21.36
N ALA A 60 9.92 3.62 -22.28
CA ALA A 60 8.47 3.48 -22.41
C ALA A 60 7.85 2.86 -21.14
N PHE A 61 6.76 3.43 -20.71
CA PHE A 61 5.97 3.21 -19.50
C PHE A 61 5.70 1.75 -19.08
N PHE A 62 6.01 0.75 -19.91
CA PHE A 62 5.68 -0.65 -19.68
C PHE A 62 6.85 -1.63 -19.89
N HIS A 63 8.07 -1.13 -20.16
CA HIS A 63 9.17 -2.02 -20.54
C HIS A 63 9.92 -2.66 -19.37
N ASP A 64 9.79 -2.11 -18.14
CA ASP A 64 10.58 -2.53 -16.98
C ASP A 64 9.70 -2.82 -15.75
N LEU A 65 8.50 -3.37 -15.95
CA LEU A 65 7.62 -3.76 -14.85
C LEU A 65 7.98 -5.16 -14.35
N GLU A 66 8.52 -5.27 -13.13
CA GLU A 66 8.79 -6.56 -12.47
C GLU A 66 7.69 -6.90 -11.46
N PRO A 67 6.97 -8.01 -11.62
CA PRO A 67 5.97 -8.39 -10.65
C PRO A 67 6.62 -8.78 -9.33
N THR A 68 6.13 -8.21 -8.25
CA THR A 68 6.49 -8.55 -6.88
C THR A 68 5.28 -9.21 -6.22
N PRO A 69 5.19 -10.54 -6.24
CA PRO A 69 4.16 -11.25 -5.50
C PRO A 69 4.39 -11.09 -4.00
N GLN A 70 3.30 -10.85 -3.27
CA GLN A 70 3.29 -10.64 -1.83
C GLN A 70 2.18 -11.47 -1.21
N ILE A 71 2.43 -11.98 -0.02
CA ILE A 71 1.43 -12.64 0.82
C ILE A 71 1.51 -12.01 2.20
N GLU A 72 0.39 -11.51 2.69
CA GLU A 72 0.26 -10.94 4.02
C GLU A 72 -0.83 -11.67 4.80
N ALA A 73 -0.58 -12.00 6.05
CA ALA A 73 -1.50 -12.73 6.92
C ALA A 73 -1.76 -11.99 8.21
N GLY A 74 -3.03 -11.87 8.58
CA GLY A 74 -3.45 -11.41 9.89
C GLY A 74 -3.32 -12.49 10.95
N LEU A 75 -2.50 -12.24 11.95
CA LEU A 75 -2.22 -13.12 13.08
C LEU A 75 -2.97 -12.65 14.34
N PRO A 76 -3.07 -13.51 15.39
CA PRO A 76 -3.63 -13.08 16.67
C PRO A 76 -2.86 -11.90 17.28
N HIS A 77 -3.52 -11.17 18.19
CA HIS A 77 -2.93 -10.05 18.95
C HIS A 77 -2.53 -8.83 18.10
N ASP A 78 -3.29 -8.56 17.04
CA ASP A 78 -3.09 -7.41 16.16
C ASP A 78 -1.71 -7.39 15.50
N VAL A 79 -1.24 -8.57 15.13
CA VAL A 79 0.01 -8.78 14.37
C VAL A 79 -0.31 -9.10 12.92
N GLU A 80 0.48 -8.59 12.01
CA GLU A 80 0.51 -8.95 10.60
C GLU A 80 1.91 -9.43 10.26
N ALA A 81 2.01 -10.49 9.47
CA ALA A 81 3.27 -10.94 8.90
C ALA A 81 3.10 -11.18 7.39
N GLY A 82 4.13 -10.88 6.64
CA GLY A 82 4.12 -11.02 5.19
C GLY A 82 5.44 -11.53 4.63
N VAL A 83 5.34 -12.02 3.40
CA VAL A 83 6.48 -12.40 2.56
C VAL A 83 6.30 -11.73 1.21
N ASP A 84 7.32 -11.03 0.77
CA ASP A 84 7.40 -10.43 -0.54
C ASP A 84 8.52 -11.09 -1.33
N VAL A 85 8.31 -11.30 -2.61
CA VAL A 85 9.33 -11.88 -3.49
C VAL A 85 9.66 -10.85 -4.56
N THR A 86 10.82 -10.23 -4.45
CA THR A 86 11.25 -9.19 -5.38
C THR A 86 12.38 -9.67 -6.28
N PRO A 87 12.40 -9.25 -7.54
CA PRO A 87 13.52 -9.53 -8.43
C PRO A 87 14.79 -8.84 -7.96
N SER A 88 15.93 -9.49 -8.14
CA SER A 88 17.26 -8.95 -7.86
C SER A 88 18.10 -8.82 -9.13
N ASN A 89 19.23 -8.14 -9.06
CA ASN A 89 20.24 -8.21 -10.11
C ASN A 89 21.18 -9.39 -9.85
N PRO A 90 21.44 -10.27 -10.81
CA PRO A 90 21.01 -10.22 -12.22
C PRO A 90 19.52 -10.58 -12.41
N PRO A 91 18.91 -10.19 -13.56
CA PRO A 91 17.53 -10.52 -13.87
C PRO A 91 17.29 -12.03 -13.78
N ASN A 92 16.10 -12.41 -13.29
CA ASN A 92 15.67 -13.77 -13.00
C ASN A 92 16.16 -14.39 -11.66
N ASP A 93 16.78 -13.59 -10.79
CA ASP A 93 17.02 -13.99 -9.41
C ASP A 93 15.98 -13.32 -8.51
N TYR A 94 15.03 -14.09 -7.98
CA TYR A 94 13.98 -13.61 -7.08
C TYR A 94 14.37 -13.88 -5.64
N ARG A 95 14.27 -12.86 -4.79
CA ARG A 95 14.64 -12.97 -3.37
C ARG A 95 13.47 -12.66 -2.48
N PRO A 96 13.15 -13.58 -1.55
CA PRO A 96 12.15 -13.33 -0.55
C PRO A 96 12.70 -12.42 0.56
N PHE A 97 11.84 -11.55 1.08
CA PHE A 97 12.04 -10.89 2.35
C PHE A 97 10.75 -10.93 3.16
N PHE A 98 10.89 -10.80 4.46
CA PHE A 98 9.79 -10.87 5.41
C PHE A 98 9.45 -9.48 5.93
N ASN A 99 8.19 -9.31 6.26
CA ASN A 99 7.64 -8.12 6.89
C ASN A 99 6.88 -8.55 8.14
N VAL A 100 6.92 -7.69 9.17
CA VAL A 100 6.11 -7.87 10.38
C VAL A 100 5.62 -6.51 10.86
N LYS A 101 4.38 -6.45 11.30
CA LYS A 101 3.75 -5.25 11.86
C LYS A 101 2.88 -5.64 13.05
N TRP A 102 2.91 -4.81 14.08
CA TRP A 102 2.09 -4.96 15.27
C TRP A 102 1.40 -3.64 15.60
N THR A 103 0.07 -3.66 15.67
CA THR A 103 -0.71 -2.52 16.14
C THR A 103 -0.79 -2.56 17.66
N MET A 104 0.06 -1.76 18.31
CA MET A 104 0.18 -1.68 19.77
C MET A 104 -1.01 -0.98 20.41
N LEU A 105 -1.63 -0.04 19.70
CA LEU A 105 -2.73 0.78 20.19
C LEU A 105 -3.77 0.95 19.10
N ALA A 106 -5.01 0.53 19.40
CA ALA A 106 -6.14 0.73 18.51
C ALA A 106 -6.62 2.20 18.55
N GLU A 107 -7.12 2.67 17.40
CA GLU A 107 -7.69 4.02 17.32
C GLU A 107 -8.96 4.14 18.15
N SER A 108 -9.07 5.26 18.89
CA SER A 108 -10.29 5.68 19.55
C SER A 108 -10.62 7.13 19.20
N TYR A 109 -11.74 7.66 19.67
CA TYR A 109 -12.12 9.04 19.41
C TYR A 109 -11.00 10.05 19.72
N ARG A 110 -10.30 9.88 20.83
CA ARG A 110 -9.27 10.83 21.31
C ARG A 110 -7.84 10.41 21.03
N VAL A 111 -7.62 9.13 20.76
CA VAL A 111 -6.27 8.54 20.68
C VAL A 111 -6.04 7.98 19.28
N PRO A 112 -4.92 8.30 18.63
CA PRO A 112 -4.57 7.67 17.36
C PRO A 112 -4.28 6.18 17.56
N ALA A 113 -4.45 5.39 16.50
CA ALA A 113 -3.83 4.07 16.44
C ALA A 113 -2.30 4.24 16.35
N VAL A 114 -1.56 3.27 16.88
CA VAL A 114 -0.10 3.23 16.78
C VAL A 114 0.34 1.82 16.39
N ALA A 115 1.18 1.73 15.37
CA ALA A 115 1.80 0.49 14.97
C ALA A 115 3.32 0.64 14.85
N VAL A 116 4.01 -0.46 15.09
CA VAL A 116 5.44 -0.62 14.86
C VAL A 116 5.70 -1.85 14.02
N GLY A 117 6.83 -1.89 13.33
CA GLY A 117 7.16 -3.05 12.52
C GLY A 117 8.55 -2.98 11.92
N ALA A 118 8.83 -4.00 11.14
CA ALA A 118 10.03 -4.08 10.33
C ALA A 118 9.72 -4.71 8.98
N THR A 119 10.41 -4.26 7.96
CA THR A 119 10.30 -4.74 6.59
C THR A 119 11.68 -5.06 6.01
N GLN A 120 11.70 -5.75 4.86
CA GLN A 120 12.92 -6.16 4.18
C GLN A 120 13.84 -7.07 5.02
N LEU A 121 13.25 -7.90 5.88
CA LEU A 121 13.96 -8.86 6.70
C LEU A 121 14.35 -10.06 5.84
N GLY A 122 15.55 -10.04 5.27
CA GLY A 122 16.03 -11.13 4.42
C GLY A 122 17.46 -10.93 3.91
N PRO A 123 18.09 -11.99 3.38
CA PRO A 123 19.44 -11.91 2.86
C PRO A 123 19.56 -10.95 1.67
N GLY A 124 20.51 -10.04 1.73
CA GLY A 124 20.78 -9.08 0.65
C GLY A 124 19.88 -7.84 0.65
N PHE A 125 19.03 -7.67 1.66
CA PHE A 125 18.25 -6.48 1.90
C PHE A 125 18.79 -5.68 3.08
N THR A 126 18.53 -4.39 3.12
CA THR A 126 18.74 -3.54 4.29
C THR A 126 17.45 -3.51 5.09
N PRO A 127 17.39 -4.12 6.27
CA PRO A 127 16.20 -4.07 7.11
C PRO A 127 15.79 -2.65 7.42
N ALA A 128 14.49 -2.39 7.43
CA ALA A 128 13.94 -1.10 7.80
C ALA A 128 12.92 -1.29 8.94
N GLY A 129 13.14 -0.58 10.04
CA GLY A 129 12.19 -0.49 11.15
C GLY A 129 11.29 0.71 10.98
N PHE A 130 10.06 0.65 11.48
CA PHE A 130 9.14 1.78 11.42
C PHE A 130 8.25 1.88 12.65
N ALA A 131 7.79 3.12 12.92
CA ALA A 131 6.68 3.38 13.79
C ALA A 131 5.75 4.41 13.13
N VAL A 132 4.45 4.17 13.19
CA VAL A 132 3.44 5.01 12.56
C VAL A 132 2.24 5.19 13.48
N ALA A 133 1.69 6.41 13.49
CA ALA A 133 0.42 6.73 14.12
C ALA A 133 -0.59 7.11 13.03
N SER A 134 -1.83 6.65 13.18
CA SER A 134 -2.93 6.94 12.24
C SER A 134 -4.15 7.48 12.97
N LYS A 135 -4.77 8.53 12.43
CA LYS A 135 -5.92 9.18 13.04
C LYS A 135 -6.97 9.58 12.02
N THR A 136 -8.21 9.17 12.28
CA THR A 136 -9.38 9.64 11.53
C THR A 136 -9.69 11.08 11.93
N LEU A 137 -9.57 12.00 10.98
CA LEU A 137 -9.68 13.44 11.22
C LEU A 137 -11.14 13.92 11.31
N ASN A 138 -12.05 13.27 10.58
CA ASN A 138 -13.48 13.61 10.56
C ASN A 138 -14.35 12.65 11.37
N TYR A 139 -13.82 12.21 12.52
CA TYR A 139 -14.48 11.21 13.39
C TYR A 139 -15.88 11.63 13.83
N ASP A 140 -16.06 12.91 14.17
CA ASP A 140 -17.36 13.47 14.58
C ASP A 140 -18.36 13.48 13.43
N ALA A 141 -17.92 13.84 12.22
CA ALA A 141 -18.76 13.82 11.03
C ALA A 141 -19.21 12.38 10.70
N ILE A 142 -18.31 11.40 10.86
CA ILE A 142 -18.61 9.97 10.69
C ILE A 142 -19.63 9.50 11.73
N ALA A 143 -19.43 9.82 12.99
CA ALA A 143 -20.35 9.46 14.08
C ALA A 143 -21.74 10.07 13.86
N TYR A 144 -21.80 11.35 13.47
CA TYR A 144 -23.04 12.03 13.15
C TYR A 144 -23.76 11.46 11.94
N GLN A 145 -23.01 11.11 10.89
CA GLN A 145 -23.58 10.46 9.70
C GLN A 145 -24.10 9.06 9.98
N LYS A 146 -23.40 8.28 10.82
CA LYS A 146 -23.91 6.97 11.30
C LYS A 146 -25.24 7.11 12.04
N PHE A 147 -25.39 8.13 12.86
CA PHE A 147 -26.63 8.43 13.55
C PHE A 147 -27.78 8.79 12.57
N ARG A 148 -27.48 9.55 11.50
CA ARG A 148 -28.47 9.92 10.46
C ARG A 148 -28.70 8.83 9.43
N ALA A 149 -27.78 7.91 9.21
CA ALA A 149 -27.85 6.89 8.14
C ALA A 149 -28.92 5.82 8.40
N HIS A 150 -29.58 5.81 9.56
CA HIS A 150 -30.85 5.10 9.73
C HIS A 150 -31.95 5.62 8.80
N HIS A 151 -31.71 6.71 8.08
CA HIS A 151 -32.75 7.37 7.30
C HIS A 151 -32.45 7.70 5.82
N ARG A 152 -31.28 7.49 5.24
CA ARG A 152 -31.01 7.55 3.78
C ARG A 152 -29.51 7.44 3.47
N ASN A 153 -29.11 6.57 2.57
CA ASN A 153 -27.99 6.52 1.59
C ASN A 153 -26.81 7.53 1.70
N LEU A 154 -26.51 8.05 2.87
CA LEU A 154 -25.34 8.90 3.10
C LEU A 154 -24.14 8.00 3.38
N ARG A 155 -23.31 7.82 2.37
CA ARG A 155 -22.07 7.06 2.44
C ARG A 155 -21.09 7.79 3.36
N LEU A 156 -20.55 7.07 4.32
CA LEU A 156 -19.51 7.58 5.20
C LEU A 156 -18.24 7.79 4.37
N ARG A 157 -17.71 9.00 4.42
CA ARG A 157 -16.43 9.32 3.82
C ARG A 157 -15.45 9.57 4.95
N GLY A 158 -14.42 8.73 5.04
CA GLY A 158 -13.36 8.86 6.02
C GLY A 158 -12.22 9.71 5.46
N ILE A 159 -11.67 10.57 6.29
CA ILE A 159 -10.37 11.21 6.05
C ILE A 159 -9.46 10.78 7.17
N ARG A 160 -8.36 10.11 6.86
CA ARG A 160 -7.42 9.59 7.84
C ARG A 160 -6.01 10.04 7.52
N ALA A 161 -5.31 10.55 8.52
CA ALA A 161 -3.92 10.97 8.42
C ALA A 161 -3.00 9.95 9.09
N HIS A 162 -1.81 9.82 8.54
CA HIS A 162 -0.75 8.95 9.01
C HIS A 162 0.52 9.77 9.18
N ALA A 163 1.25 9.55 10.28
CA ALA A 163 2.53 10.19 10.54
C ALA A 163 3.43 9.25 11.33
N GLY A 164 4.72 9.27 11.03
CA GLY A 164 5.66 8.38 11.71
C GLY A 164 7.07 8.55 11.21
N PHE A 165 7.86 7.52 11.43
CA PHE A 165 9.22 7.43 10.93
C PHE A 165 9.53 6.01 10.42
N LEU A 166 10.46 5.96 9.48
CA LEU A 166 11.05 4.77 8.91
C LEU A 166 12.56 4.87 9.09
N GLU A 167 13.19 3.87 9.68
CA GLU A 167 14.63 3.77 9.80
C GLU A 167 15.15 2.68 8.86
N ALA A 168 16.00 3.04 7.91
CA ALA A 168 16.61 2.14 6.96
C ALA A 168 18.14 2.36 6.95
N GLY A 169 18.87 1.34 7.38
CA GLY A 169 20.32 1.41 7.57
C GLY A 169 20.69 2.40 8.69
N ASP A 170 21.39 3.47 8.33
CA ASP A 170 21.86 4.51 9.26
C ASP A 170 21.00 5.80 9.22
N ARG A 171 19.87 5.78 8.55
CA ARG A 171 19.04 6.97 8.31
C ARG A 171 17.61 6.77 8.75
N ALA A 172 17.14 7.77 9.49
CA ALA A 172 15.72 7.89 9.83
C ALA A 172 15.03 8.87 8.88
N HIS A 173 13.86 8.47 8.40
CA HIS A 173 13.02 9.23 7.48
C HIS A 173 11.67 9.50 8.13
N ALA A 174 11.20 10.73 8.05
CA ALA A 174 9.81 11.03 8.39
C ALA A 174 8.88 10.46 7.30
N ILE A 175 7.76 9.91 7.72
CA ILE A 175 6.70 9.44 6.82
C ILE A 175 5.40 10.19 7.15
N LEU A 176 4.71 10.62 6.11
CA LEU A 176 3.40 11.27 6.20
C LEU A 176 2.46 10.64 5.18
N GLY A 177 1.19 10.52 5.50
CA GLY A 177 0.19 9.98 4.60
C GLY A 177 -1.21 10.49 4.87
N LEU A 178 -2.04 10.41 3.87
CA LEU A 178 -3.44 10.74 3.91
C LEU A 178 -4.22 9.74 3.06
N ASP A 179 -5.29 9.18 3.61
CA ASP A 179 -6.31 8.49 2.84
C ASP A 179 -7.65 9.24 2.92
N VAL A 180 -8.37 9.24 1.82
CA VAL A 180 -9.68 9.87 1.67
C VAL A 180 -10.63 8.90 1.01
N GLN A 181 -11.57 8.37 1.75
CA GLN A 181 -12.62 7.53 1.21
C GLN A 181 -13.64 8.39 0.44
N ILE A 182 -13.61 8.36 -0.87
CA ILE A 182 -14.49 9.11 -1.76
C ILE A 182 -15.85 8.42 -1.88
N SER A 183 -15.85 7.09 -1.96
CA SER A 183 -17.06 6.26 -2.02
C SER A 183 -16.79 4.87 -1.42
N ASP A 184 -17.77 3.97 -1.43
CA ASP A 184 -17.59 2.58 -1.00
C ASP A 184 -16.63 1.79 -1.90
N HIS A 185 -16.42 2.28 -3.14
CA HIS A 185 -15.61 1.63 -4.16
C HIS A 185 -14.36 2.42 -4.56
N PHE A 186 -14.13 3.60 -3.96
CA PHE A 186 -12.98 4.41 -4.34
C PHE A 186 -12.37 5.14 -3.15
N VAL A 187 -11.07 4.93 -2.95
CA VAL A 187 -10.23 5.61 -1.95
C VAL A 187 -9.10 6.31 -2.68
N LEU A 188 -8.84 7.55 -2.32
CA LEU A 188 -7.68 8.32 -2.77
C LEU A 188 -6.62 8.31 -1.66
N TRP A 189 -5.37 8.01 -2.03
CA TRP A 189 -4.22 8.01 -1.13
C TRP A 189 -3.16 9.00 -1.58
N SER A 190 -2.48 9.58 -0.62
CA SER A 190 -1.25 10.32 -0.84
C SER A 190 -0.30 10.08 0.31
N ASP A 191 0.96 9.84 0.02
CA ASP A 191 1.98 9.65 1.04
C ASP A 191 3.34 10.21 0.62
N TRP A 192 4.19 10.41 1.60
CA TRP A 192 5.50 11.01 1.43
C TRP A 192 6.49 10.43 2.42
N ILE A 193 7.71 10.17 1.95
CA ILE A 193 8.88 9.80 2.75
C ILE A 193 9.92 10.90 2.60
N SER A 194 10.46 11.41 3.70
CA SER A 194 11.52 12.42 3.69
C SER A 194 12.84 11.90 3.11
N GLY A 195 13.63 12.81 2.53
CA GLY A 195 14.94 12.50 1.92
C GLY A 195 14.93 12.63 0.41
N ALA A 196 16.07 13.01 -0.17
CA ALA A 196 16.18 13.40 -1.57
C ALA A 196 15.77 12.29 -2.56
N ARG A 197 16.15 11.05 -2.28
CA ARG A 197 15.86 9.88 -3.16
C ARG A 197 14.57 9.14 -2.80
N ASN A 198 13.80 9.67 -1.87
CA ASN A 198 12.49 9.16 -1.51
C ASN A 198 11.39 9.88 -2.30
N SER A 199 10.17 9.42 -2.16
CA SER A 199 9.08 9.84 -3.04
C SER A 199 7.90 10.44 -2.30
N LEU A 200 7.17 11.26 -3.05
CA LEU A 200 5.77 11.61 -2.86
C LEU A 200 4.94 10.73 -3.78
N SER A 201 3.85 10.19 -3.30
CA SER A 201 2.88 9.43 -4.10
C SER A 201 1.50 10.08 -4.13
N LEU A 202 0.77 9.79 -5.20
CA LEU A 202 -0.67 10.01 -5.31
C LEU A 202 -1.30 8.76 -5.91
N ALA A 203 -2.24 8.16 -5.22
CA ALA A 203 -2.81 6.87 -5.60
C ALA A 203 -4.34 6.83 -5.54
N GLY A 204 -4.92 5.97 -6.36
CA GLY A 204 -6.32 5.59 -6.29
C GLY A 204 -6.47 4.09 -6.05
N VAL A 205 -7.39 3.73 -5.15
CA VAL A 205 -7.80 2.34 -4.91
C VAL A 205 -9.23 2.15 -5.36
N VAL A 206 -9.46 1.18 -6.23
CA VAL A 206 -10.78 0.74 -6.65
C VAL A 206 -11.11 -0.56 -5.94
N VAL A 207 -12.09 -0.53 -5.05
CA VAL A 207 -12.65 -1.72 -4.39
C VAL A 207 -13.68 -2.34 -5.35
N ILE A 208 -13.34 -3.48 -5.94
CA ILE A 208 -14.19 -4.18 -6.91
C ILE A 208 -15.32 -4.89 -6.17
N ASP A 209 -14.95 -5.62 -5.12
CA ASP A 209 -15.86 -6.32 -4.20
C ASP A 209 -15.21 -6.48 -2.82
N ALA A 210 -15.80 -7.31 -1.95
CA ALA A 210 -15.32 -7.53 -0.59
C ALA A 210 -13.92 -8.20 -0.51
N GLN A 211 -13.49 -8.84 -1.58
CA GLN A 211 -12.25 -9.63 -1.62
C GLN A 211 -11.23 -9.04 -2.60
N ASN A 212 -11.65 -8.22 -3.57
CA ASN A 212 -10.81 -7.78 -4.68
C ASN A 212 -10.67 -6.28 -4.72
N SER A 213 -9.44 -5.81 -4.87
CA SER A 213 -9.16 -4.40 -5.13
C SER A 213 -8.05 -4.21 -6.16
N LEU A 214 -8.09 -3.06 -6.81
CA LEU A 214 -7.08 -2.57 -7.73
C LEU A 214 -6.54 -1.25 -7.21
N PHE A 215 -5.24 -1.10 -7.22
CA PHE A 215 -4.53 0.08 -6.79
C PHE A 215 -3.64 0.61 -7.92
N VAL A 216 -3.60 1.92 -8.10
CA VAL A 216 -2.70 2.60 -9.03
C VAL A 216 -2.14 3.84 -8.35
N ALA A 217 -0.82 3.99 -8.34
CA ALA A 217 -0.13 5.17 -7.81
C ALA A 217 0.82 5.80 -8.84
N LEU A 218 0.91 7.11 -8.77
CA LEU A 218 1.93 7.91 -9.40
C LEU A 218 2.96 8.29 -8.35
N LEU A 219 4.24 8.12 -8.64
CA LEU A 219 5.36 8.43 -7.76
C LEU A 219 6.15 9.61 -8.32
N ARG A 220 6.66 10.45 -7.41
CA ARG A 220 7.59 11.52 -7.73
C ARG A 220 8.71 11.53 -6.69
N GLU A 221 9.96 11.46 -7.14
CA GLU A 221 11.12 11.64 -6.26
C GLU A 221 11.19 13.06 -5.69
N ASN A 222 11.64 13.19 -4.44
CA ASN A 222 11.70 14.49 -3.75
C ASN A 222 12.73 15.46 -4.38
N ASP A 223 13.80 14.94 -4.98
CA ASP A 223 14.85 15.71 -5.67
C ASP A 223 14.68 15.80 -7.18
N ALA A 224 13.54 15.33 -7.71
CA ALA A 224 13.26 15.41 -9.14
C ALA A 224 13.18 16.87 -9.60
N HIS A 225 14.16 17.27 -10.41
CA HIS A 225 14.13 18.56 -11.10
C HIS A 225 13.18 18.47 -12.29
N GLY A 226 12.18 19.35 -12.34
CA GLY A 226 11.32 19.50 -13.52
C GLY A 226 9.90 18.94 -13.42
N GLY A 227 9.44 18.44 -12.29
CA GLY A 227 8.02 18.12 -12.08
C GLY A 227 7.52 16.83 -12.74
N ASN A 228 8.40 16.00 -13.26
CA ASN A 228 8.04 14.75 -13.92
C ASN A 228 7.64 13.66 -12.91
N VAL A 229 6.70 12.81 -13.31
CA VAL A 229 6.39 11.55 -12.62
C VAL A 229 7.61 10.66 -12.73
N SER A 230 8.12 10.16 -11.60
CA SER A 230 9.29 9.28 -11.55
C SER A 230 8.94 7.79 -11.50
N GLY A 231 7.68 7.45 -11.32
CA GLY A 231 7.27 6.04 -11.31
C GLY A 231 5.75 5.85 -11.31
N ILE A 232 5.33 4.64 -11.67
CA ILE A 232 3.97 4.15 -11.47
C ILE A 232 4.04 2.84 -10.71
N LEU A 233 3.15 2.69 -9.72
CA LEU A 233 2.86 1.41 -9.07
C LEU A 233 1.43 1.01 -9.39
N PHE A 234 1.19 -0.28 -9.56
CA PHE A 234 -0.15 -0.80 -9.48
C PHE A 234 -0.16 -2.17 -8.79
N ASN A 235 -1.23 -2.45 -8.06
CA ASN A 235 -1.43 -3.71 -7.35
C ASN A 235 -2.80 -4.27 -7.67
N VAL A 236 -2.86 -5.59 -7.75
CA VAL A 236 -4.11 -6.34 -7.65
C VAL A 236 -4.04 -7.11 -6.35
N THR A 237 -5.05 -6.95 -5.50
CA THR A 237 -5.15 -7.65 -4.22
C THR A 237 -6.35 -8.56 -4.21
N HIS A 238 -6.16 -9.78 -3.72
CA HIS A 238 -7.23 -10.70 -3.39
C HIS A 238 -7.11 -11.12 -1.92
N THR A 239 -8.22 -11.01 -1.18
CA THR A 239 -8.31 -11.37 0.24
C THR A 239 -9.03 -12.70 0.39
N PHE A 240 -8.41 -13.63 1.09
CA PHE A 240 -8.98 -14.92 1.49
C PHE A 240 -9.38 -14.87 2.96
N ASP A 241 -10.57 -15.42 3.29
CA ASP A 241 -11.05 -15.64 4.65
C ASP A 241 -10.92 -17.13 5.01
N PHE A 242 -10.47 -17.46 6.26
CA PHE A 242 -10.26 -18.83 6.76
C PHE A 242 -11.05 -19.11 8.04
#